data_3fd6de198d8653b2a45c15c925256a1c
#
_entry.id   3fd6de198d8653b2a45c15c925256a1c
#
_cell.length_a   1.000
_cell.length_b   1.000
_cell.length_c   1.000
_cell.angle_alpha   90.00
_cell.angle_beta   90.00
_cell.angle_gamma   90.00
#
_symmetry.space_group_name_H-M   'P 1'
#
loop_
_entity.id
_entity.type
_entity.pdbx_description
1 polymer ?
#
loop_
_entity_poly.entity_id
_entity_poly.type
_entity_poly.pdbx_seq_one_letter_code
_entity_poly.pdbx_strand_id
1 'polypeptide(L)'
;MIVDPHAIDAPNLNKGALEALASGTAIGRKAESVFGPGHGAKEVFLFAQEGNQEAAEIIDEALSYLAMGIANIVHTLNPEVIVLGGGVMKSKDLMLDPLKEKVVPLLYPSLRPHLKLKLASLDQKAGVVGAGMIPRQFLQN
;
A
#
# COMPACT_ATOMS: atom_id res chain seq x y z
N MET A 1 -2.28 -2.93 12.23
CA MET A 1 -3.03 -1.64 12.31
C MET A 1 -4.44 -1.87 11.78
N ILE A 2 -5.44 -1.55 12.56
CA ILE A 2 -6.86 -1.59 12.14
C ILE A 2 -7.21 -0.22 11.55
N VAL A 3 -7.72 -0.20 10.35
CA VAL A 3 -8.12 1.04 9.64
C VAL A 3 -9.61 1.10 9.33
N ASP A 4 -10.31 -0.03 9.41
CA ASP A 4 -11.77 -0.10 9.27
C ASP A 4 -12.35 -1.22 10.17
N PRO A 5 -12.92 -0.91 11.33
CA PRO A 5 -13.50 -1.91 12.23
C PRO A 5 -14.77 -2.57 11.69
N HIS A 6 -15.37 -2.02 10.62
CA HIS A 6 -16.59 -2.54 10.01
C HIS A 6 -16.35 -3.37 8.74
N ALA A 7 -15.08 -3.49 8.32
CA ALA A 7 -14.71 -4.28 7.14
C ALA A 7 -15.10 -5.77 7.28
N ILE A 8 -15.17 -6.45 6.14
CA ILE A 8 -15.41 -7.89 6.07
C ILE A 8 -14.19 -8.65 6.61
N ASP A 9 -14.44 -9.81 7.23
CA ASP A 9 -13.39 -10.69 7.72
C ASP A 9 -12.48 -11.17 6.57
N ALA A 10 -11.18 -11.22 6.85
CA ALA A 10 -10.18 -11.76 5.95
C ALA A 10 -9.55 -13.02 6.58
N PRO A 11 -9.33 -14.09 5.81
CA PRO A 11 -8.70 -15.30 6.33
C PRO A 11 -7.34 -15.00 6.97
N ASN A 12 -7.12 -15.49 8.18
CA ASN A 12 -5.88 -15.38 8.96
C ASN A 12 -5.42 -13.95 9.30
N LEU A 13 -6.25 -12.94 9.12
CA LEU A 13 -5.96 -11.55 9.48
C LEU A 13 -7.06 -10.98 10.37
N ASN A 14 -6.70 -10.02 11.20
CA ASN A 14 -7.70 -9.30 11.99
C ASN A 14 -8.62 -8.49 11.08
N LYS A 15 -9.91 -8.53 11.41
CA LYS A 15 -10.92 -7.73 10.72
C LYS A 15 -10.50 -6.26 10.64
N GLY A 16 -10.57 -5.68 9.45
CA GLY A 16 -10.20 -4.29 9.21
C GLY A 16 -8.72 -3.98 9.29
N ALA A 17 -7.85 -4.98 9.34
CA ALA A 17 -6.41 -4.76 9.28
C ALA A 17 -6.02 -4.15 7.93
N LEU A 18 -5.06 -3.22 7.95
CA LEU A 18 -4.55 -2.56 6.75
C LEU A 18 -4.11 -3.57 5.68
N GLU A 19 -3.41 -4.64 6.07
CA GLU A 19 -2.99 -5.71 5.16
C GLU A 19 -4.17 -6.43 4.51
N ALA A 20 -5.26 -6.63 5.26
CA ALA A 20 -6.48 -7.27 4.77
C ALA A 20 -7.22 -6.43 3.71
N LEU A 21 -6.99 -5.11 3.68
CA LEU A 21 -7.75 -4.15 2.86
C LEU A 21 -6.92 -3.54 1.73
N ALA A 22 -5.61 -3.36 1.92
CA ALA A 22 -4.75 -2.62 1.00
C ALA A 22 -3.57 -3.44 0.42
N SER A 23 -3.46 -4.73 0.74
CA SER A 23 -2.41 -5.58 0.16
C SER A 23 -2.73 -6.02 -1.27
N GLY A 24 -1.71 -6.49 -1.99
CA GLY A 24 -1.92 -7.11 -3.30
C GLY A 24 -2.86 -8.31 -3.25
N THR A 25 -2.83 -9.10 -2.16
CA THR A 25 -3.77 -10.21 -1.92
C THR A 25 -5.20 -9.70 -1.74
N ALA A 26 -5.39 -8.57 -1.04
CA ALA A 26 -6.70 -7.96 -0.87
C ALA A 26 -7.27 -7.47 -2.21
N ILE A 27 -6.46 -6.79 -3.01
CA ILE A 27 -6.82 -6.38 -4.38
C ILE A 27 -7.17 -7.61 -5.23
N GLY A 28 -6.37 -8.68 -5.15
CA GLY A 28 -6.63 -9.93 -5.88
C GLY A 28 -7.96 -10.57 -5.50
N ARG A 29 -8.31 -10.64 -4.21
CA ARG A 29 -9.64 -11.16 -3.77
C ARG A 29 -10.80 -10.36 -4.35
N LYS A 30 -10.66 -9.02 -4.39
CA LYS A 30 -11.67 -8.17 -5.02
C LYS A 30 -11.73 -8.38 -6.53
N ALA A 31 -10.59 -8.56 -7.17
CA ALA A 31 -10.51 -8.88 -8.60
C ALA A 31 -11.30 -10.16 -8.94
N GLU A 32 -11.09 -11.23 -8.18
CA GLU A 32 -11.83 -12.48 -8.36
C GLU A 32 -13.34 -12.31 -8.16
N SER A 33 -13.73 -11.50 -7.19
CA SER A 33 -15.15 -11.21 -6.93
C SER A 33 -15.83 -10.43 -8.06
N VAL A 34 -15.11 -9.52 -8.72
CA VAL A 34 -15.66 -8.64 -9.77
C VAL A 34 -15.48 -9.22 -11.16
N PHE A 35 -14.31 -9.77 -11.46
CA PHE A 35 -13.91 -10.22 -12.80
C PHE A 35 -13.92 -11.74 -12.96
N GLY A 36 -14.12 -12.48 -11.88
CA GLY A 36 -14.14 -13.93 -11.89
C GLY A 36 -12.79 -14.58 -11.53
N PRO A 37 -12.80 -15.94 -11.39
CA PRO A 37 -11.61 -16.71 -11.01
C PRO A 37 -10.42 -16.49 -11.95
N GLY A 38 -9.22 -16.48 -11.39
CA GLY A 38 -7.98 -16.32 -12.13
C GLY A 38 -7.54 -14.88 -12.37
N HIS A 39 -8.33 -13.90 -11.94
CA HIS A 39 -7.95 -12.49 -11.97
C HIS A 39 -7.32 -12.09 -10.63
N GLY A 40 -6.14 -11.52 -10.69
CA GLY A 40 -5.40 -11.04 -9.53
C GLY A 40 -5.16 -9.53 -9.55
N ALA A 41 -4.32 -9.05 -8.64
CA ALA A 41 -3.97 -7.63 -8.59
C ALA A 41 -3.34 -7.13 -9.90
N LYS A 42 -2.55 -7.96 -10.57
CA LYS A 42 -1.92 -7.61 -11.86
C LYS A 42 -2.95 -7.27 -12.92
N GLU A 43 -4.00 -8.08 -13.04
CA GLU A 43 -5.08 -7.87 -14.00
C GLU A 43 -5.87 -6.60 -13.70
N VAL A 44 -6.10 -6.29 -12.40
CA VAL A 44 -6.75 -5.03 -12.00
C VAL A 44 -5.96 -3.81 -12.47
N PHE A 45 -4.63 -3.81 -12.32
CA PHE A 45 -3.79 -2.71 -12.81
C PHE A 45 -3.82 -2.58 -14.33
N LEU A 46 -3.80 -3.69 -15.06
CA LEU A 46 -3.91 -3.69 -16.52
C LEU A 46 -5.27 -3.11 -16.96
N PHE A 47 -6.36 -3.59 -16.38
CA PHE A 47 -7.71 -3.12 -16.72
C PHE A 47 -7.91 -1.64 -16.38
N ALA A 48 -7.36 -1.18 -15.25
CA ALA A 48 -7.40 0.24 -14.90
C ALA A 48 -6.63 1.12 -15.91
N GLN A 49 -5.48 0.65 -16.39
CA GLN A 49 -4.73 1.34 -17.46
C GLN A 49 -5.49 1.40 -18.77
N GLU A 50 -6.33 0.41 -19.05
CA GLU A 50 -7.22 0.37 -20.23
C GLU A 50 -8.52 1.18 -20.04
N GLY A 51 -8.69 1.84 -18.89
CA GLY A 51 -9.84 2.69 -18.60
C GLY A 51 -11.04 1.96 -17.99
N ASN A 52 -10.85 0.73 -17.48
CA ASN A 52 -11.92 0.00 -16.79
C ASN A 52 -12.23 0.66 -15.44
N GLN A 53 -13.46 1.09 -15.25
CA GLN A 53 -13.90 1.83 -14.06
C GLN A 53 -13.90 0.96 -12.81
N GLU A 54 -14.39 -0.27 -12.87
CA GLU A 54 -14.44 -1.19 -11.72
C GLU A 54 -13.03 -1.51 -11.19
N ALA A 55 -12.06 -1.69 -12.10
CA ALA A 55 -10.66 -1.87 -11.75
C ALA A 55 -10.07 -0.62 -11.08
N ALA A 56 -10.39 0.56 -11.58
CA ALA A 56 -9.97 1.82 -10.99
C ALA A 56 -10.57 2.02 -9.57
N GLU A 57 -11.81 1.64 -9.35
CA GLU A 57 -12.47 1.70 -8.04
C GLU A 57 -11.82 0.75 -7.03
N ILE A 58 -11.44 -0.45 -7.44
CA ILE A 58 -10.71 -1.41 -6.57
C ILE A 58 -9.37 -0.80 -6.12
N ILE A 59 -8.63 -0.18 -7.03
CA ILE A 59 -7.36 0.49 -6.69
C ILE A 59 -7.62 1.68 -5.78
N ASP A 60 -8.58 2.52 -6.09
CA ASP A 60 -8.92 3.71 -5.32
C ASP A 60 -9.29 3.40 -3.87
N GLU A 61 -10.07 2.36 -3.66
CA GLU A 61 -10.43 1.89 -2.31
C GLU A 61 -9.21 1.40 -1.54
N ALA A 62 -8.35 0.57 -2.15
CA ALA A 62 -7.12 0.09 -1.52
C ALA A 62 -6.19 1.25 -1.15
N LEU A 63 -6.05 2.26 -2.03
CA LEU A 63 -5.29 3.47 -1.77
C LEU A 63 -5.87 4.30 -0.64
N SER A 64 -7.19 4.33 -0.49
CA SER A 64 -7.85 5.06 0.61
C SER A 64 -7.50 4.44 1.97
N TYR A 65 -7.54 3.12 2.10
CA TYR A 65 -7.11 2.44 3.31
C TYR A 65 -5.61 2.61 3.58
N LEU A 66 -4.79 2.53 2.54
CA LEU A 66 -3.34 2.75 2.66
C LEU A 66 -3.03 4.18 3.12
N ALA A 67 -3.76 5.16 2.61
CA ALA A 67 -3.63 6.56 3.01
C ALA A 67 -3.95 6.77 4.49
N MET A 68 -5.00 6.13 5.01
CA MET A 68 -5.33 6.16 6.45
C MET A 68 -4.18 5.56 7.28
N GLY A 69 -3.63 4.42 6.85
CA GLY A 69 -2.49 3.81 7.52
C GLY A 69 -1.26 4.71 7.55
N ILE A 70 -0.94 5.34 6.43
CA ILE A 70 0.18 6.29 6.32
C ILE A 70 -0.06 7.52 7.21
N ALA A 71 -1.25 8.10 7.18
CA ALA A 71 -1.57 9.25 8.02
C ALA A 71 -1.41 8.92 9.51
N ASN A 72 -1.86 7.75 9.95
CA ASN A 72 -1.67 7.29 11.32
C ASN A 72 -0.18 7.15 11.70
N ILE A 73 0.65 6.63 10.81
CA ILE A 73 2.11 6.54 11.01
C ILE A 73 2.72 7.93 11.11
N VAL A 74 2.35 8.85 10.21
CA VAL A 74 2.86 10.23 10.21
C VAL A 74 2.48 10.95 11.51
N HIS A 75 1.22 10.85 11.95
CA HIS A 75 0.77 11.49 13.18
C HIS A 75 1.44 10.92 14.45
N THR A 76 1.76 9.63 14.44
CA THR A 76 2.32 8.94 15.62
C THR A 76 3.84 9.06 15.69
N LEU A 77 4.53 8.90 14.57
CA LEU A 77 5.99 8.77 14.51
C LEU A 77 6.70 9.95 13.85
N ASN A 78 5.97 10.77 13.07
CA ASN A 78 6.51 11.88 12.29
C ASN A 78 7.80 11.53 11.53
N PRO A 79 7.81 10.47 10.69
CA PRO A 79 9.02 10.01 10.01
C PRO A 79 9.46 11.02 8.94
N GLU A 80 10.77 11.13 8.71
CA GLU A 80 11.32 11.96 7.63
C GLU A 80 10.88 11.50 6.23
N VAL A 81 10.71 10.19 6.04
CA VAL A 81 10.34 9.57 4.77
C VAL A 81 9.61 8.25 5.03
N ILE A 82 8.62 7.98 4.21
CA ILE A 82 7.96 6.67 4.15
C ILE A 82 8.32 6.02 2.84
N VAL A 83 8.90 4.83 2.91
CA VAL A 83 9.28 4.04 1.74
C VAL A 83 8.25 2.93 1.53
N LEU A 84 7.67 2.91 0.34
CA LEU A 84 6.65 1.96 -0.06
C LEU A 84 7.29 0.86 -0.91
N GLY A 85 7.08 -0.38 -0.52
CA GLY A 85 7.58 -1.57 -1.22
C GLY A 85 6.49 -2.56 -1.54
N GLY A 86 6.85 -3.60 -2.29
CA GLY A 86 5.96 -4.67 -2.70
C GLY A 86 5.57 -4.62 -4.18
N GLY A 87 5.09 -5.77 -4.68
CA GLY A 87 4.80 -5.94 -6.10
C GLY A 87 3.73 -5.01 -6.68
N VAL A 88 2.82 -4.55 -5.82
CA VAL A 88 1.73 -3.64 -6.19
C VAL A 88 2.24 -2.23 -6.53
N MET A 89 3.38 -1.83 -5.96
CA MET A 89 3.94 -0.48 -6.13
C MET A 89 4.71 -0.27 -7.45
N LYS A 90 4.70 -1.24 -8.35
CA LYS A 90 5.39 -1.15 -9.65
C LYS A 90 4.77 -0.12 -10.59
N SER A 91 3.49 0.17 -10.42
CA SER A 91 2.76 1.14 -11.24
C SER A 91 2.74 2.51 -10.55
N LYS A 92 3.87 3.24 -10.63
CA LYS A 92 4.06 4.54 -9.96
C LYS A 92 2.90 5.51 -10.21
N ASP A 93 2.52 5.68 -11.47
CA ASP A 93 1.51 6.66 -11.86
C ASP A 93 0.10 6.31 -11.34
N LEU A 94 -0.20 5.00 -11.20
CA LEU A 94 -1.47 4.53 -10.66
C LEU A 94 -1.49 4.46 -9.13
N MET A 95 -0.33 4.52 -8.47
CA MET A 95 -0.23 4.27 -7.04
C MET A 95 0.32 5.45 -6.26
N LEU A 96 1.52 5.95 -6.61
CA LEU A 96 2.24 6.89 -5.75
C LEU A 96 1.59 8.28 -5.72
N ASP A 97 1.31 8.84 -6.90
CA ASP A 97 0.74 10.18 -6.99
C ASP A 97 -0.70 10.23 -6.44
N PRO A 98 -1.62 9.30 -6.83
CA PRO A 98 -2.95 9.23 -6.22
C PRO A 98 -2.91 8.95 -4.72
N LEU A 99 -1.98 8.13 -4.24
CA LEU A 99 -1.81 7.88 -2.82
C LEU A 99 -1.43 9.15 -2.06
N LYS A 100 -0.48 9.92 -2.59
CA LYS A 100 -0.06 11.19 -1.99
C LYS A 100 -1.23 12.17 -1.90
N GLU A 101 -2.03 12.27 -2.96
CA GLU A 101 -3.23 13.12 -2.99
C GLU A 101 -4.24 12.71 -1.91
N LYS A 102 -4.36 11.41 -1.62
CA LYS A 102 -5.24 10.89 -0.56
C LYS A 102 -4.68 11.09 0.85
N VAL A 103 -3.37 11.02 1.04
CA VAL A 103 -2.73 11.18 2.35
C VAL A 103 -2.76 12.63 2.81
N VAL A 104 -2.44 13.58 1.94
CA VAL A 104 -2.32 15.02 2.28
C VAL A 104 -3.53 15.58 3.02
N PRO A 105 -4.79 15.35 2.58
CA PRO A 105 -5.96 15.85 3.30
C PRO A 105 -6.13 15.27 4.70
N LEU A 106 -5.63 14.06 4.95
CA LEU A 106 -5.72 13.38 6.24
C LEU A 106 -4.71 13.91 7.28
N LEU A 107 -3.68 14.63 6.83
CA LEU A 107 -2.65 15.16 7.71
C LEU A 107 -3.03 16.51 8.30
N TYR A 108 -2.58 16.76 9.53
CA TYR A 108 -2.61 18.12 10.09
C TYR A 108 -1.86 19.08 9.14
N PRO A 109 -2.36 20.32 8.97
CA PRO A 109 -1.78 21.29 8.04
C PRO A 109 -0.27 21.49 8.19
N SER A 110 0.23 21.47 9.43
CA SER A 110 1.67 21.61 9.73
C SER A 110 2.54 20.46 9.24
N LEU A 111 1.97 19.26 9.05
CA LEU A 111 2.70 18.07 8.62
C LEU A 111 2.71 17.89 7.09
N ARG A 112 1.74 18.49 6.39
CA ARG A 112 1.58 18.33 4.93
C ARG A 112 2.82 18.67 4.11
N PRO A 113 3.55 19.79 4.38
CA PRO A 113 4.76 20.14 3.62
C PRO A 113 5.92 19.16 3.82
N HIS A 114 5.90 18.39 4.90
CA HIS A 114 6.98 17.48 5.27
C HIS A 114 6.78 16.04 4.77
N LEU A 115 5.60 15.71 4.21
CA LEU A 115 5.31 14.38 3.70
C LEU A 115 6.23 14.02 2.53
N LYS A 116 7.03 12.97 2.74
CA LYS A 116 7.87 12.37 1.70
C LYS A 116 7.53 10.89 1.54
N LEU A 117 6.92 10.56 0.41
CA LEU A 117 6.66 9.18 0.00
C LEU A 117 7.63 8.79 -1.12
N LYS A 118 8.27 7.65 -1.00
CA LYS A 118 9.18 7.09 -2.00
C LYS A 118 8.87 5.62 -2.27
N LEU A 119 9.19 5.17 -3.48
CA LEU A 119 9.16 3.74 -3.80
C LEU A 119 10.50 3.09 -3.43
N ALA A 120 10.44 1.85 -2.96
CA ALA A 120 11.64 1.05 -2.71
C ALA A 120 12.37 0.77 -4.02
N SER A 121 13.70 0.98 -4.03
CA SER A 121 14.54 0.74 -5.21
C SER A 121 14.90 -0.73 -5.43
N LEU A 122 14.77 -1.57 -4.41
CA LEU A 122 15.17 -2.98 -4.40
C LEU A 122 14.03 -3.95 -4.71
N ASP A 123 12.84 -3.42 -4.96
CA ASP A 123 11.66 -4.23 -5.30
C ASP A 123 11.40 -5.39 -4.32
N GLN A 124 11.05 -6.57 -4.88
CA GLN A 124 10.76 -7.79 -4.11
C GLN A 124 11.99 -8.38 -3.41
N LYS A 125 13.19 -7.95 -3.76
CA LYS A 125 14.45 -8.39 -3.16
C LYS A 125 14.85 -7.58 -1.92
N ALA A 126 14.14 -6.53 -1.58
CA ALA A 126 14.47 -5.63 -0.46
C ALA A 126 14.62 -6.38 0.86
N GLY A 127 13.72 -7.32 1.19
CA GLY A 127 13.78 -8.14 2.39
C GLY A 127 15.02 -9.05 2.43
N VAL A 128 15.36 -9.68 1.32
CA VAL A 128 16.53 -10.58 1.21
C VAL A 128 17.83 -9.77 1.32
N VAL A 129 17.95 -8.64 0.65
CA VAL A 129 19.11 -7.74 0.74
C VAL A 129 19.23 -7.18 2.16
N GLY A 130 18.15 -6.72 2.78
CA GLY A 130 18.13 -6.22 4.15
C GLY A 130 18.57 -7.28 5.16
N ALA A 131 18.08 -8.51 5.06
CA ALA A 131 18.51 -9.63 5.90
C ALA A 131 20.00 -9.96 5.75
N GLY A 132 20.54 -9.86 4.53
CA GLY A 132 21.96 -10.04 4.25
C GLY A 132 22.86 -8.94 4.82
N MET A 133 22.33 -7.75 5.07
CA MET A 133 23.09 -6.62 5.63
C MET A 133 23.15 -6.62 7.16
N ILE A 134 22.21 -7.26 7.85
CA ILE A 134 22.18 -7.32 9.32
C ILE A 134 23.49 -7.86 9.92
N PRO A 135 24.07 -8.98 9.46
CA PRO A 135 25.33 -9.49 10.00
C PRO A 135 26.50 -8.51 9.86
N ARG A 136 26.54 -7.71 8.79
CA ARG A 136 27.58 -6.69 8.60
C ARG A 136 27.56 -5.61 9.67
N GLN A 137 26.39 -5.16 10.10
CA GLN A 137 26.25 -4.15 11.14
C GLN A 137 26.73 -4.65 12.50
N PHE A 138 26.49 -5.93 12.84
CA PHE A 138 26.95 -6.53 14.08
C PHE A 138 28.44 -6.84 14.09
N LEU A 139 29.10 -7.00 12.95
CA LEU A 139 30.52 -7.27 12.84
C LEU A 139 31.39 -5.99 12.84
N GLN A 140 30.79 -4.82 12.73
CA GLN A 140 31.48 -3.52 12.77
C GLN A 140 31.49 -2.86 14.17
N ASN A 141 30.83 -3.45 15.15
CA ASN A 141 30.81 -3.04 16.56
C ASN A 141 31.62 -4.04 17.40
#